data_6da65fd571db9cf33c6f2872cd7a8c01
#
_entry.id   6da65fd571db9cf33c6f2872cd7a8c01
#
_cell.length_a   1.000
_cell.length_b   1.000
_cell.length_c   1.000
_cell.angle_alpha   90.00
_cell.angle_beta   90.00
_cell.angle_gamma   90.00
#
_symmetry.space_group_name_H-M   'P 1'
#
loop_
_entity.id
_entity.type
_entity.pdbx_description
1 polymer ?
#
loop_
_entity_poly.entity_id
_entity_poly.type
_entity_poly.pdbx_seq_one_letter_code
_entity_poly.pdbx_strand_id
1 'polypeptide(L)'
;MPFIREKHYDNAIQKIRINLGKELGLDKEDEAHVVFREPTEKEILKIRVAKDDLERVDAFREIFEAGLIDHDFYEKENVRMENKAVVALLFEKMDTTDKLITEYSNAVFRSRMSEVEGK
;
A
#
# COMPACT_ATOMS: atom_id res chain seq x y z
N MET A 1 -14.71 9.81 25.59
CA MET A 1 -13.84 8.67 25.94
C MET A 1 -12.44 8.91 25.44
N PRO A 2 -11.40 8.58 26.20
CA PRO A 2 -10.04 8.74 25.70
C PRO A 2 -9.72 7.73 24.60
N PHE A 3 -8.80 8.10 23.71
CA PHE A 3 -8.29 7.20 22.69
C PHE A 3 -7.29 6.24 23.32
N ILE A 4 -7.53 4.94 23.17
CA ILE A 4 -6.63 3.89 23.68
C ILE A 4 -6.06 3.16 22.47
N ARG A 5 -4.74 3.29 22.24
CA ARG A 5 -4.07 2.76 21.07
C ARG A 5 -4.34 1.27 20.84
N GLU A 6 -4.22 0.47 21.89
CA GLU A 6 -4.43 -0.98 21.83
C GLU A 6 -5.83 -1.36 21.33
N LYS A 7 -6.84 -0.58 21.73
CA LYS A 7 -8.25 -0.86 21.42
C LYS A 7 -8.76 -0.16 20.17
N HIS A 8 -8.23 1.02 19.86
CA HIS A 8 -8.85 1.92 18.88
C HIS A 8 -8.00 2.22 17.65
N TYR A 9 -6.69 1.91 17.68
CA TYR A 9 -5.79 2.29 16.60
C TYR A 9 -6.18 1.68 15.25
N ASP A 10 -6.50 0.40 15.21
CA ASP A 10 -6.87 -0.29 13.96
C ASP A 10 -8.12 0.31 13.30
N ASN A 11 -9.03 0.84 14.09
CA ASN A 11 -10.24 1.49 13.56
C ASN A 11 -10.02 2.96 13.23
N ALA A 12 -8.95 3.56 13.73
CA ALA A 12 -8.64 4.98 13.53
C ALA A 12 -7.89 5.25 12.24
N ILE A 13 -7.25 4.25 11.65
CA ILE A 13 -6.47 4.40 10.42
C ILE A 13 -7.21 3.79 9.24
N GLN A 14 -7.03 4.40 8.07
CA GLN A 14 -7.53 3.86 6.82
C GLN A 14 -6.66 2.68 6.41
N LYS A 15 -7.31 1.59 5.99
CA LYS A 15 -6.64 0.42 5.40
C LYS A 15 -6.93 0.40 3.91
N ILE A 16 -5.89 0.20 3.13
CA ILE A 16 -5.98 0.24 1.67
C ILE A 16 -5.65 -1.14 1.13
N ARG A 17 -6.67 -1.80 0.55
CA ARG A 17 -6.52 -3.12 -0.06
C ARG A 17 -6.34 -2.98 -1.55
N ILE A 18 -5.33 -3.66 -2.10
CA ILE A 18 -5.03 -3.67 -3.53
C ILE A 18 -4.96 -5.12 -4.01
N ASN A 19 -5.73 -5.45 -5.04
CA ASN A 19 -5.76 -6.77 -5.64
C ASN A 19 -4.87 -6.80 -6.88
N LEU A 20 -4.00 -7.80 -6.98
CA LEU A 20 -2.96 -7.89 -8.01
C LEU A 20 -3.00 -9.18 -8.81
N GLY A 21 -4.08 -9.96 -8.66
CA GLY A 21 -4.19 -11.26 -9.32
C GLY A 21 -3.97 -11.20 -10.83
N LYS A 22 -4.61 -10.24 -11.51
CA LYS A 22 -4.48 -10.09 -12.97
C LYS A 22 -3.06 -9.77 -13.41
N GLU A 23 -2.39 -8.86 -12.70
CA GLU A 23 -1.03 -8.44 -13.02
C GLU A 23 -0.02 -9.54 -12.80
N LEU A 24 -0.34 -10.51 -11.92
CA LEU A 24 0.49 -11.67 -11.63
C LEU A 24 0.08 -12.91 -12.42
N GLY A 25 -0.88 -12.77 -13.35
CA GLY A 25 -1.29 -13.88 -14.22
C GLY A 25 -2.23 -14.88 -13.57
N LEU A 26 -2.90 -14.52 -12.50
CA LEU A 26 -3.88 -15.39 -11.84
C LEU A 26 -5.28 -15.19 -12.46
N ASP A 27 -6.12 -16.22 -12.34
CA ASP A 27 -7.47 -16.19 -12.91
C ASP A 27 -8.38 -15.18 -12.24
N LYS A 28 -8.23 -15.01 -10.93
CA LYS A 28 -9.05 -14.09 -10.14
C LYS A 28 -8.22 -12.94 -9.63
N GLU A 29 -8.77 -11.74 -9.75
CA GLU A 29 -8.10 -10.51 -9.33
C GLU A 29 -7.77 -10.50 -7.83
N ASP A 30 -8.64 -11.07 -6.99
CA ASP A 30 -8.50 -11.07 -5.54
C ASP A 30 -7.64 -12.22 -4.98
N GLU A 31 -7.09 -13.08 -5.84
CA GLU A 31 -6.22 -14.18 -5.40
C GLU A 31 -4.86 -13.74 -4.88
N ALA A 32 -4.43 -12.54 -5.22
CA ALA A 32 -3.19 -11.94 -4.72
C ALA A 32 -3.50 -10.53 -4.26
N HIS A 33 -3.49 -10.31 -2.97
CA HIS A 33 -3.81 -8.98 -2.42
C HIS A 33 -2.82 -8.55 -1.36
N VAL A 34 -2.71 -7.24 -1.21
CA VAL A 34 -1.93 -6.59 -0.15
C VAL A 34 -2.82 -5.56 0.53
N VAL A 35 -2.60 -5.35 1.82
CA VAL A 35 -3.31 -4.34 2.60
C VAL A 35 -2.28 -3.45 3.27
N PHE A 36 -2.38 -2.15 2.99
CA PHE A 36 -1.49 -1.15 3.58
C PHE A 36 -2.25 -0.26 4.54
N ARG A 37 -1.56 0.26 5.55
CA ARG A 37 -2.09 1.37 6.34
C ARG A 37 -1.98 2.67 5.54
N GLU A 38 -2.77 3.66 5.90
CA GLU A 38 -2.62 4.99 5.32
C GLU A 38 -1.23 5.56 5.61
N PRO A 39 -0.70 6.44 4.73
CA PRO A 39 0.62 7.02 4.95
C PRO A 39 0.61 8.07 6.06
N THR A 40 1.77 8.27 6.67
CA THR A 40 1.99 9.37 7.61
C THR A 40 2.25 10.66 6.83
N GLU A 41 2.13 11.81 7.50
CA GLU A 41 2.46 13.11 6.89
C GLU A 41 3.90 13.15 6.39
N LYS A 42 4.83 12.57 7.13
CA LYS A 42 6.24 12.50 6.74
C LYS A 42 6.42 11.70 5.45
N GLU A 43 5.70 10.61 5.32
CA GLU A 43 5.73 9.77 4.10
C GLU A 43 5.17 10.52 2.90
N ILE A 44 4.08 11.24 3.08
CA ILE A 44 3.49 12.06 2.01
C ILE A 44 4.47 13.14 1.57
N LEU A 45 5.15 13.79 2.52
CA LEU A 45 6.16 14.82 2.21
C LEU A 45 7.31 14.24 1.36
N LYS A 46 7.76 13.03 1.66
CA LYS A 46 8.80 12.38 0.85
C LYS A 46 8.38 12.23 -0.62
N ILE A 47 7.12 11.88 -0.86
CA ILE A 47 6.60 11.80 -2.23
C ILE A 47 6.60 13.17 -2.89
N ARG A 48 6.15 14.20 -2.17
CA ARG A 48 6.03 15.56 -2.71
C ARG A 48 7.36 16.20 -3.05
N VAL A 49 8.40 15.93 -2.28
CA VAL A 49 9.73 16.51 -2.51
C VAL A 49 10.59 15.70 -3.45
N ALA A 50 10.12 14.56 -3.92
CA ALA A 50 10.84 13.74 -4.89
C ALA A 50 11.08 14.55 -6.17
N LYS A 51 12.33 14.59 -6.64
CA LYS A 51 12.74 15.42 -7.77
C LYS A 51 12.50 14.77 -9.12
N ASP A 52 12.49 13.45 -9.15
CA ASP A 52 12.31 12.68 -10.37
C ASP A 52 11.52 11.40 -10.10
N ASP A 53 11.25 10.64 -11.15
CA ASP A 53 10.45 9.42 -11.05
C ASP A 53 11.13 8.35 -10.21
N LEU A 54 12.45 8.25 -10.27
CA LEU A 54 13.20 7.27 -9.49
C LEU A 54 13.06 7.54 -7.99
N GLU A 55 13.25 8.79 -7.58
CA GLU A 55 13.08 9.18 -6.16
C GLU A 55 11.64 8.95 -5.70
N ARG A 56 10.66 9.21 -6.57
CA ARG A 56 9.25 9.00 -6.25
C ARG A 56 8.95 7.51 -6.05
N VAL A 57 9.44 6.65 -6.95
CA VAL A 57 9.25 5.20 -6.82
C VAL A 57 9.92 4.68 -5.55
N ASP A 58 11.13 5.15 -5.25
CA ASP A 58 11.83 4.78 -4.01
C ASP A 58 11.06 5.19 -2.77
N ALA A 59 10.46 6.39 -2.78
CA ALA A 59 9.62 6.87 -1.68
C ALA A 59 8.39 5.97 -1.47
N PHE A 60 7.71 5.59 -2.54
CA PHE A 60 6.58 4.65 -2.46
C PHE A 60 7.01 3.29 -1.94
N ARG A 61 8.15 2.80 -2.39
CA ARG A 61 8.67 1.51 -1.92
C ARG A 61 8.89 1.52 -0.41
N GLU A 62 9.50 2.57 0.12
CA GLU A 62 9.70 2.73 1.56
C GLU A 62 8.36 2.75 2.32
N ILE A 63 7.37 3.47 1.78
CA ILE A 63 6.03 3.55 2.37
C ILE A 63 5.39 2.17 2.42
N PHE A 64 5.48 1.40 1.34
CA PHE A 64 4.90 0.06 1.27
C PHE A 64 5.62 -0.92 2.20
N GLU A 65 6.95 -0.86 2.28
CA GLU A 65 7.70 -1.70 3.21
C GLU A 65 7.33 -1.42 4.67
N ALA A 66 7.14 -0.16 5.03
CA ALA A 66 6.77 0.23 6.38
C ALA A 66 5.28 0.01 6.68
N GLY A 67 4.43 0.08 5.67
CA GLY A 67 2.99 0.13 5.84
C GLY A 67 2.22 -1.15 5.51
N LEU A 68 2.88 -2.20 5.03
CA LEU A 68 2.20 -3.46 4.71
C LEU A 68 1.76 -4.16 6.01
N ILE A 69 0.45 -4.33 6.17
CA ILE A 69 -0.12 -4.93 7.37
C ILE A 69 -0.71 -6.32 7.14
N ASP A 70 -1.06 -6.67 5.90
CA ASP A 70 -1.57 -7.99 5.57
C ASP A 70 -1.37 -8.30 4.09
N HIS A 71 -1.26 -9.59 3.76
CA HIS A 71 -1.17 -10.06 2.39
C HIS A 71 -1.45 -11.56 2.32
N ASP A 72 -1.68 -12.08 1.12
CA ASP A 72 -1.88 -13.52 0.88
C ASP A 72 -0.82 -14.10 -0.08
N PHE A 73 0.41 -13.64 0.02
CA PHE A 73 1.54 -14.14 -0.77
C PHE A 73 2.30 -15.23 -0.02
N TYR A 74 2.64 -16.32 -0.71
CA TYR A 74 3.32 -17.48 -0.15
C TYR A 74 4.52 -17.85 -1.00
N GLU A 75 5.62 -18.26 -0.36
CA GLU A 75 6.80 -18.82 -1.04
C GLU A 75 6.46 -20.17 -1.66
N LYS A 76 5.69 -20.97 -0.93
CA LYS A 76 5.16 -22.29 -1.29
C LYS A 76 3.99 -22.59 -0.37
N GLU A 77 3.30 -23.68 -0.58
CA GLU A 77 2.19 -24.06 0.30
C GLU A 77 2.59 -23.99 1.77
N ASN A 78 1.80 -23.29 2.57
CA ASN A 78 1.95 -23.14 4.02
C ASN A 78 3.19 -22.35 4.48
N VAL A 79 3.92 -21.69 3.55
CA VAL A 79 5.05 -20.83 3.89
C VAL A 79 4.77 -19.42 3.42
N ARG A 80 4.31 -18.57 4.31
CA ARG A 80 3.96 -17.19 4.01
C ARG A 80 5.22 -16.36 3.76
N MET A 81 5.18 -15.50 2.72
CA MET A 81 6.28 -14.59 2.43
C MET A 81 6.40 -13.50 3.50
N GLU A 82 7.61 -13.06 3.77
CA GLU A 82 7.83 -11.89 4.62
C GLU A 82 7.41 -10.62 3.89
N ASN A 83 6.99 -9.60 4.63
CA ASN A 83 6.51 -8.34 4.07
C ASN A 83 7.51 -7.70 3.12
N LYS A 84 8.79 -7.65 3.48
CA LYS A 84 9.84 -7.11 2.60
C LYS A 84 9.96 -7.88 1.29
N ALA A 85 9.83 -9.20 1.35
CA ALA A 85 9.91 -10.04 0.16
C ALA A 85 8.72 -9.80 -0.78
N VAL A 86 7.52 -9.59 -0.22
CA VAL A 86 6.33 -9.25 -1.00
C VAL A 86 6.53 -7.94 -1.75
N VAL A 87 6.96 -6.90 -1.05
CA VAL A 87 7.20 -5.58 -1.67
C VAL A 87 8.28 -5.67 -2.73
N ALA A 88 9.39 -6.36 -2.46
CA ALA A 88 10.46 -6.55 -3.44
C ALA A 88 9.94 -7.24 -4.71
N LEU A 89 9.14 -8.29 -4.56
CA LEU A 89 8.54 -9.00 -5.68
C LEU A 89 7.67 -8.07 -6.54
N LEU A 90 6.84 -7.26 -5.91
CA LEU A 90 5.91 -6.38 -6.61
C LEU A 90 6.63 -5.23 -7.34
N PHE A 91 7.82 -4.85 -6.90
CA PHE A 91 8.63 -3.83 -7.57
C PHE A 91 9.55 -4.40 -8.65
N GLU A 92 9.60 -5.70 -8.82
CA GLU A 92 10.35 -6.33 -9.92
C GLU A 92 9.64 -6.21 -11.26
N LYS A 93 8.31 -6.02 -11.25
CA LYS A 93 7.49 -5.98 -12.46
C LYS A 93 6.81 -4.63 -12.59
N MET A 94 6.93 -4.02 -13.77
CA MET A 94 6.34 -2.69 -14.02
C MET A 94 4.83 -2.68 -13.79
N ASP A 95 4.11 -3.70 -14.26
CA ASP A 95 2.65 -3.75 -14.13
C ASP A 95 2.19 -3.73 -12.67
N THR A 96 2.85 -4.50 -11.81
CA THR A 96 2.51 -4.53 -10.38
C THR A 96 2.91 -3.25 -9.69
N THR A 97 4.07 -2.70 -10.02
CA THR A 97 4.52 -1.42 -9.47
C THR A 97 3.55 -0.30 -9.82
N ASP A 98 3.16 -0.19 -11.09
CA ASP A 98 2.24 0.85 -11.55
C ASP A 98 0.87 0.70 -10.89
N LYS A 99 0.36 -0.51 -10.80
CA LYS A 99 -0.94 -0.74 -10.15
C LYS A 99 -0.90 -0.38 -8.67
N LEU A 100 0.14 -0.78 -7.96
CA LEU A 100 0.30 -0.45 -6.54
C LEU A 100 0.28 1.06 -6.33
N ILE A 101 1.12 1.79 -7.05
CA ILE A 101 1.25 3.23 -6.90
C ILE A 101 -0.05 3.93 -7.28
N THR A 102 -0.67 3.54 -8.39
CA THR A 102 -1.91 4.15 -8.87
C THR A 102 -3.07 3.93 -7.90
N GLU A 103 -3.30 2.68 -7.50
CA GLU A 103 -4.41 2.36 -6.59
C GLU A 103 -4.22 2.96 -5.21
N TYR A 104 -3.00 2.91 -4.69
CA TYR A 104 -2.68 3.50 -3.40
C TYR A 104 -2.87 5.01 -3.42
N SER A 105 -2.34 5.68 -4.46
CA SER A 105 -2.47 7.13 -4.62
C SER A 105 -3.93 7.55 -4.75
N ASN A 106 -4.71 6.82 -5.54
CA ASN A 106 -6.13 7.13 -5.70
C ASN A 106 -6.88 7.01 -4.37
N ALA A 107 -6.61 5.97 -3.59
CA ALA A 107 -7.25 5.79 -2.30
C ALA A 107 -6.92 6.91 -1.32
N VAL A 108 -5.64 7.29 -1.24
CA VAL A 108 -5.16 8.32 -0.33
C VAL A 108 -5.66 9.71 -0.75
N PHE A 109 -5.48 10.08 -2.01
CA PHE A 109 -5.81 11.42 -2.47
C PHE A 109 -7.31 11.65 -2.64
N ARG A 110 -8.07 10.63 -3.02
CA ARG A 110 -9.54 10.74 -3.06
C ARG A 110 -10.12 11.01 -1.68
N SER A 111 -9.65 10.29 -0.68
CA SER A 111 -10.11 10.49 0.69
C SER A 111 -9.86 11.92 1.14
N ARG A 112 -8.68 12.47 0.85
CA ARG A 112 -8.33 13.85 1.20
C ARG A 112 -9.14 14.87 0.42
N MET A 113 -9.36 14.65 -0.87
CA MET A 113 -10.16 15.56 -1.70
C MET A 113 -11.61 15.57 -1.24
N SER A 114 -12.17 14.44 -0.89
CA SER A 114 -13.52 14.35 -0.34
C SER A 114 -13.66 15.14 0.95
N GLU A 115 -12.68 15.09 1.83
CA GLU A 115 -12.67 15.87 3.07
C GLU A 115 -12.65 17.37 2.80
N VAL A 116 -11.84 17.80 1.84
CA VAL A 116 -11.75 19.21 1.46
C VAL A 116 -13.03 19.70 0.77
N GLU A 117 -13.57 18.92 -0.13
CA GLU A 117 -14.80 19.25 -0.85
C GLU A 117 -16.04 19.19 0.03
N GLY A 118 -16.04 18.35 1.05
CA GLY A 118 -17.15 18.18 1.98
C GLY A 118 -17.31 19.32 2.98
N LYS A 119 -16.44 20.30 2.93
CA LYS A 119 -16.51 21.50 3.75
C LYS A 119 -17.13 22.66 2.97
#